data_d0296c6c34851be28d00336272b87e53
#
_entry.id   d0296c6c34851be28d00336272b87e53
#
_cell.length_a   1.000
_cell.length_b   1.000
_cell.length_c   1.000
_cell.angle_alpha   90.00
_cell.angle_beta   90.00
_cell.angle_gamma   90.00
#
_symmetry.space_group_name_H-M   'P 1'
#
loop_
_entity.id
_entity.type
_entity.pdbx_description
1 polymer ?
#
loop_
_entity_poly.entity_id
_entity_poly.type
_entity_poly.pdbx_seq_one_letter_code
_entity_poly.pdbx_strand_id
1 'polypeptide(L)'
;ILRCLVGSEMCIRDRYDIWGGDIDPRAVAIARDNARKAGVDDCVRFEVADAAQFHRDSTYGQLVTNPPYGERLLERQEAEQLYRAFGKAWRTLPAGWRTLVLSSHTEFERCFGKPADKKRKLYNGMIKCDLFMYFK
;
A
#
# COMPACT_ATOMS: atom_id res chain seq x y z
N ILE A 1 15.02 5.83 -13.29
CA ILE A 1 15.70 5.32 -12.75
C ILE A 1 16.94 5.73 -12.59
N LEU A 2 17.43 5.79 -11.78
CA LEU A 2 18.47 6.15 -11.48
C LEU A 2 19.48 5.56 -11.92
N ARG A 3 20.05 5.90 -12.64
CA ARG A 3 21.05 5.39 -13.12
C ARG A 3 22.10 5.83 -12.56
N CYS A 4 22.35 5.71 -11.82
CA CYS A 4 23.46 6.03 -11.12
C CYS A 4 24.68 5.52 -11.59
N LEU A 5 25.72 5.93 -11.05
CA LEU A 5 27.01 5.34 -11.13
C LEU A 5 26.97 4.00 -10.48
N VAL A 6 27.77 3.11 -10.93
CA VAL A 6 27.74 1.74 -10.45
C VAL A 6 27.84 1.62 -8.95
N GLY A 7 28.74 2.32 -8.33
CA GLY A 7 28.86 2.27 -6.87
C GLY A 7 27.66 2.87 -6.16
N SER A 8 27.02 3.86 -6.78
CA SER A 8 25.82 4.45 -6.22
C SER A 8 24.61 3.54 -6.29
N GLU A 9 24.52 2.71 -7.34
CA GLU A 9 23.45 1.74 -7.42
C GLU A 9 23.46 0.79 -6.26
N MET A 10 24.58 0.22 -5.91
CA MET A 10 24.68 -0.67 -4.77
C MET A 10 24.31 0.03 -3.47
N CYS A 11 24.76 1.26 -3.27
CA CYS A 11 24.39 2.04 -2.10
C CYS A 11 22.89 2.31 -2.02
N ILE A 12 22.24 2.56 -3.16
CA ILE A 12 20.81 2.78 -3.21
C ILE A 12 20.06 1.51 -2.85
N ARG A 13 20.45 0.37 -3.40
CA ARG A 13 19.82 -0.91 -3.11
C ARG A 13 19.91 -1.30 -1.65
N ASP A 14 21.06 -1.03 -1.02
CA ASP A 14 21.24 -1.30 0.39
C ASP A 14 20.51 -0.30 1.29
N ARG A 15 20.16 0.87 0.75
CA ARG A 15 19.54 1.94 1.51
C ARG A 15 18.04 1.80 1.64
N TYR A 16 17.38 1.21 0.64
CA TYR A 16 15.93 1.15 0.60
C TYR A 16 15.44 -0.26 0.87
N ASP A 17 14.52 -0.37 1.79
CA ASP A 17 13.82 -1.61 2.12
C ASP A 17 12.42 -1.51 1.52
N ILE A 18 12.24 -2.10 0.34
CA ILE A 18 10.99 -2.01 -0.41
C ILE A 18 10.28 -3.36 -0.35
N TRP A 19 9.05 -3.34 0.13
CA TRP A 19 8.22 -4.53 0.26
C TRP A 19 6.91 -4.39 -0.50
N GLY A 20 6.50 -5.45 -1.17
CA GLY A 20 5.18 -5.59 -1.74
C GLY A 20 4.44 -6.75 -1.08
N GLY A 21 3.16 -6.59 -0.87
CA GLY A 21 2.33 -7.63 -0.27
C GLY A 21 0.98 -7.74 -0.94
N ASP A 22 0.46 -8.94 -1.01
CA ASP A 22 -0.89 -9.24 -1.47
C ASP A 22 -1.38 -10.49 -0.75
N ILE A 23 -2.67 -10.57 -0.51
CA ILE A 23 -3.26 -11.75 0.13
C ILE A 23 -3.32 -12.94 -0.82
N ASP A 24 -3.33 -12.69 -2.14
CA ASP A 24 -3.37 -13.73 -3.16
C ASP A 24 -1.95 -14.20 -3.53
N PRO A 25 -1.60 -15.47 -3.27
CA PRO A 25 -0.29 -16.01 -3.64
C PRO A 25 0.02 -15.90 -5.14
N ARG A 26 -1.02 -15.94 -5.97
CA ARG A 26 -0.85 -15.81 -7.44
C ARG A 26 -0.42 -14.41 -7.83
N ALA A 27 -0.99 -13.39 -7.17
CA ALA A 27 -0.60 -12.00 -7.38
C ALA A 27 0.85 -11.78 -6.95
N VAL A 28 1.27 -12.37 -5.84
CA VAL A 28 2.65 -12.30 -5.35
C VAL A 28 3.61 -12.97 -6.34
N ALA A 29 3.24 -14.12 -6.91
CA ALA A 29 4.06 -14.81 -7.90
C ALA A 29 4.24 -13.96 -9.17
N ILE A 30 3.18 -13.32 -9.65
CA ILE A 30 3.22 -12.42 -10.79
C ILE A 30 4.11 -11.20 -10.48
N ALA A 31 3.99 -10.64 -9.30
CA ALA A 31 4.81 -9.50 -8.88
C ALA A 31 6.31 -9.86 -8.87
N ARG A 32 6.65 -11.02 -8.34
CA ARG A 32 8.03 -11.51 -8.36
C ARG A 32 8.57 -11.70 -9.77
N ASP A 33 7.76 -12.25 -10.66
CA ASP A 33 8.14 -12.45 -12.05
C ASP A 33 8.35 -11.12 -12.77
N ASN A 34 7.45 -10.17 -12.55
CA ASN A 34 7.57 -8.83 -13.12
C ASN A 34 8.81 -8.10 -12.60
N ALA A 35 9.13 -8.25 -11.33
CA ALA A 35 10.34 -7.66 -10.74
C ALA A 35 11.60 -8.23 -11.38
N ARG A 36 11.64 -9.56 -11.64
CA ARG A 36 12.75 -10.18 -12.34
C ARG A 36 12.90 -9.64 -13.76
N LYS A 37 11.79 -9.56 -14.50
CA LYS A 37 11.79 -9.01 -15.86
C LYS A 37 12.24 -7.55 -15.91
N ALA A 38 11.92 -6.79 -14.88
CA ALA A 38 12.35 -5.39 -14.74
C ALA A 38 13.79 -5.24 -14.20
N GLY A 39 14.41 -6.32 -13.75
CA GLY A 39 15.77 -6.29 -13.22
C GLY A 39 15.87 -5.65 -11.82
N VAL A 40 14.78 -5.68 -11.04
CA VAL A 40 14.72 -5.07 -9.70
C VAL A 40 14.40 -6.06 -8.59
N ASP A 41 14.46 -7.35 -8.89
CA ASP A 41 14.13 -8.41 -7.93
C ASP A 41 15.08 -8.47 -6.73
N ASP A 42 16.25 -7.88 -6.83
CA ASP A 42 17.20 -7.72 -5.72
C ASP A 42 16.92 -6.48 -4.86
N CYS A 43 16.02 -5.60 -5.31
CA CYS A 43 15.68 -4.37 -4.59
C CYS A 43 14.33 -4.46 -3.86
N VAL A 44 13.46 -5.35 -4.30
CA VAL A 44 12.08 -5.43 -3.79
C VAL A 44 11.80 -6.84 -3.29
N ARG A 45 11.24 -6.95 -2.11
CA ARG A 45 10.79 -8.22 -1.54
C ARG A 45 9.28 -8.30 -1.59
N PHE A 46 8.76 -9.50 -1.83
CA PHE A 46 7.33 -9.72 -1.88
C PHE A 46 6.92 -10.80 -0.88
N GLU A 47 5.75 -10.62 -0.28
CA GLU A 47 5.21 -11.58 0.67
C GLU A 47 3.71 -11.74 0.47
N VAL A 48 3.19 -12.92 0.79
CA VAL A 48 1.76 -13.13 0.92
C VAL A 48 1.36 -12.57 2.28
N ALA A 49 0.57 -11.52 2.29
CA ALA A 49 0.24 -10.82 3.52
C ALA A 49 -1.17 -10.23 3.46
N ASP A 50 -1.83 -10.23 4.61
CA ASP A 50 -3.14 -9.62 4.79
C ASP A 50 -2.94 -8.18 5.29
N ALA A 51 -3.52 -7.22 4.59
CA ALA A 51 -3.46 -5.80 5.00
C ALA A 51 -4.05 -5.56 6.40
N ALA A 52 -5.00 -6.39 6.81
CA ALA A 52 -5.59 -6.32 8.15
C ALA A 52 -4.59 -6.66 9.27
N GLN A 53 -3.50 -7.32 8.93
CA GLN A 53 -2.45 -7.71 9.87
C GLN A 53 -1.13 -7.00 9.61
N PHE A 54 -1.17 -5.92 8.83
CA PHE A 54 0.03 -5.18 8.49
C PHE A 54 0.68 -4.58 9.73
N HIS A 55 1.97 -4.83 9.89
CA HIS A 55 2.77 -4.27 10.97
C HIS A 55 4.22 -4.11 10.54
N ARG A 56 4.85 -3.05 11.00
CA ARG A 56 6.28 -2.81 10.83
C ARG A 56 6.80 -2.08 12.07
N ASP A 57 7.99 -2.46 12.51
CA ASP A 57 8.62 -1.87 13.68
C ASP A 57 9.52 -0.67 13.36
N SER A 58 9.77 -0.43 12.08
CA SER A 58 10.60 0.71 11.67
C SER A 58 9.98 2.03 12.09
N THR A 59 10.83 2.96 12.54
CA THR A 59 10.38 4.24 13.10
C THR A 59 9.78 5.16 12.04
N TYR A 60 10.02 4.91 10.77
CA TYR A 60 9.41 5.66 9.68
C TYR A 60 9.26 4.76 8.46
N GLY A 61 8.34 5.12 7.62
CA GLY A 61 8.10 4.41 6.38
C GLY A 61 6.99 5.05 5.56
N GLN A 62 6.76 4.48 4.40
CA GLN A 62 5.69 4.91 3.52
C GLN A 62 4.91 3.68 3.07
N LEU A 63 3.61 3.73 3.28
CA LEU A 63 2.68 2.68 2.87
C LEU A 63 1.80 3.21 1.75
N VAL A 64 1.75 2.48 0.64
CA VAL A 64 0.88 2.82 -0.49
C VAL A 64 0.01 1.62 -0.78
N THR A 65 -1.29 1.82 -0.87
CA THR A 65 -2.22 0.74 -1.12
C THR A 65 -3.41 1.17 -1.97
N ASN A 66 -3.92 0.22 -2.74
CA ASN A 66 -5.11 0.37 -3.54
C ASN A 66 -6.05 -0.80 -3.20
N PRO A 67 -6.78 -0.72 -2.08
CA PRO A 67 -7.64 -1.81 -1.64
C PRO A 67 -8.90 -1.93 -2.51
N PRO A 68 -9.66 -3.03 -2.40
CA PRO A 68 -10.91 -3.18 -3.10
C PRO A 68 -11.88 -2.03 -2.80
N TYR A 69 -12.60 -1.57 -3.82
CA TYR A 69 -13.53 -0.45 -3.67
C TYR A 69 -14.92 -0.86 -3.20
N GLY A 70 -15.30 -2.12 -3.43
CA GLY A 70 -16.60 -2.62 -2.99
C GLY A 70 -17.76 -2.04 -3.79
N GLU A 71 -17.72 -2.14 -5.12
CA GLU A 71 -18.75 -1.56 -6.00
C GLU A 71 -20.10 -2.28 -5.88
N ARG A 72 -20.09 -3.59 -5.61
CA ARG A 72 -21.31 -4.38 -5.40
C ARG A 72 -21.62 -4.47 -3.90
N LEU A 73 -22.91 -4.72 -3.55
CA LEU A 73 -23.33 -4.68 -2.15
C LEU A 73 -22.57 -5.64 -1.24
N LEU A 74 -22.39 -6.91 -1.62
CA LEU A 74 -21.62 -7.86 -0.83
C LEU A 74 -20.15 -7.49 -0.75
N GLU A 75 -19.58 -7.10 -1.89
CA GLU A 75 -18.20 -6.61 -1.97
C GLU A 75 -18.00 -5.36 -1.14
N ARG A 76 -19.01 -4.50 -1.04
CA ARG A 76 -18.99 -3.29 -0.22
C ARG A 76 -18.83 -3.63 1.26
N GLN A 77 -19.59 -4.60 1.76
CA GLN A 77 -19.50 -5.03 3.15
C GLN A 77 -18.12 -5.61 3.48
N GLU A 78 -17.61 -6.45 2.57
CA GLU A 78 -16.27 -7.04 2.72
C GLU A 78 -15.19 -5.96 2.69
N ALA A 79 -15.28 -5.00 1.78
CA ALA A 79 -14.35 -3.88 1.69
C ALA A 79 -14.38 -3.03 2.97
N GLU A 80 -15.55 -2.74 3.50
CA GLU A 80 -15.70 -1.98 4.73
C GLU A 80 -15.11 -2.70 5.94
N GLN A 81 -15.29 -4.03 6.02
CA GLN A 81 -14.65 -4.83 7.06
C GLN A 81 -13.13 -4.78 6.95
N LEU A 82 -12.61 -4.88 5.72
CA LEU A 82 -11.19 -4.75 5.47
C LEU A 82 -10.66 -3.38 5.90
N TYR A 83 -11.37 -2.30 5.57
CA TYR A 83 -10.97 -0.94 5.94
C TYR A 83 -10.92 -0.76 7.45
N ARG A 84 -11.89 -1.33 8.19
CA ARG A 84 -11.88 -1.29 9.66
C ARG A 84 -10.69 -2.03 10.24
N ALA A 85 -10.43 -3.23 9.73
CA ALA A 85 -9.31 -4.05 10.19
C ALA A 85 -7.96 -3.40 9.83
N PHE A 86 -7.85 -2.87 8.62
CA PHE A 86 -6.66 -2.14 8.18
C PHE A 86 -6.43 -0.89 9.02
N GLY A 87 -7.46 -0.14 9.33
CA GLY A 87 -7.35 1.02 10.21
C GLY A 87 -6.84 0.68 11.61
N LYS A 88 -7.25 -0.47 12.14
CA LYS A 88 -6.73 -0.97 13.43
C LYS A 88 -5.24 -1.30 13.32
N ALA A 89 -4.86 -2.02 12.28
CA ALA A 89 -3.46 -2.37 12.05
C ALA A 89 -2.60 -1.11 11.85
N TRP A 90 -3.09 -0.15 11.08
CA TRP A 90 -2.40 1.11 10.84
C TRP A 90 -2.11 1.88 12.13
N ARG A 91 -3.02 1.83 13.10
CA ARG A 91 -2.82 2.52 14.39
C ARG A 91 -1.66 1.96 15.19
N THR A 92 -1.24 0.73 14.93
CA THR A 92 -0.10 0.11 15.59
C THR A 92 1.23 0.60 15.05
N LEU A 93 1.25 1.25 13.89
CA LEU A 93 2.49 1.75 13.28
C LEU A 93 3.07 2.89 14.11
N PRO A 94 4.41 2.98 14.21
CA PRO A 94 5.06 4.10 14.87
C PRO A 94 4.76 5.44 14.20
N ALA A 95 4.92 6.54 14.93
CA ALA A 95 4.87 7.87 14.37
C ALA A 95 6.00 8.03 13.33
N GLY A 96 5.74 8.78 12.28
CA GLY A 96 6.70 8.93 11.17
C GLY A 96 6.30 8.15 9.91
N TRP A 97 5.26 7.34 9.98
CA TRP A 97 4.73 6.67 8.81
C TRP A 97 3.79 7.56 8.02
N ARG A 98 3.93 7.51 6.71
CA ARG A 98 3.00 8.14 5.76
C ARG A 98 2.22 7.06 5.06
N THR A 99 0.92 7.25 4.92
CA THR A 99 0.06 6.26 4.28
C THR A 99 -0.78 6.91 3.20
N LEU A 100 -0.74 6.32 2.03
CA LEU A 100 -1.49 6.76 0.87
C LEU A 100 -2.44 5.64 0.46
N VAL A 101 -3.74 5.92 0.47
CA VAL A 101 -4.77 4.94 0.11
C VAL A 101 -5.59 5.48 -1.04
N LEU A 102 -5.62 4.75 -2.15
CA LEU A 102 -6.46 5.10 -3.29
C LEU A 102 -7.75 4.30 -3.20
N SER A 103 -8.89 4.97 -3.14
CA SER A 103 -10.20 4.31 -3.10
C SER A 103 -11.29 5.18 -3.69
N SER A 104 -12.26 4.56 -4.33
CA SER A 104 -13.50 5.21 -4.78
C SER A 104 -14.60 5.15 -3.73
N HIS A 105 -14.37 4.46 -2.62
CA HIS A 105 -15.39 4.24 -1.60
C HIS A 105 -15.64 5.51 -0.79
N THR A 106 -16.89 6.00 -0.80
CA THR A 106 -17.24 7.27 -0.15
C THR A 106 -17.15 7.23 1.38
N GLU A 107 -17.29 6.04 1.97
CA GLU A 107 -17.25 5.83 3.42
C GLU A 107 -15.90 5.34 3.93
N PHE A 108 -14.86 5.44 3.11
CA PHE A 108 -13.54 4.94 3.48
C PHE A 108 -13.05 5.51 4.81
N GLU A 109 -13.10 6.83 4.96
CA GLU A 109 -12.60 7.49 6.17
C GLU A 109 -13.35 7.04 7.44
N ARG A 110 -14.67 6.86 7.33
CA ARG A 110 -15.49 6.39 8.44
C ARG A 110 -15.11 4.96 8.83
N CYS A 111 -14.93 4.10 7.86
CA CYS A 111 -14.57 2.70 8.12
C CYS A 111 -13.14 2.56 8.62
N PHE A 112 -12.22 3.31 8.05
CA PHE A 112 -10.84 3.35 8.50
C PHE A 112 -10.71 3.90 9.92
N GLY A 113 -11.63 4.78 10.29
CA GLY A 113 -11.73 5.31 11.65
C GLY A 113 -10.95 6.58 11.89
N LYS A 114 -10.49 7.24 10.84
CA LYS A 114 -9.82 8.52 10.93
C LYS A 114 -10.02 9.30 9.62
N PRO A 115 -10.35 10.58 9.68
CA PRO A 115 -10.36 11.41 8.48
C PRO A 115 -8.94 11.60 7.96
N ALA A 116 -8.80 11.66 6.65
CA ALA A 116 -7.50 11.87 6.01
C ALA A 116 -6.98 13.28 6.31
N ASP A 117 -5.66 13.39 6.46
CA ASP A 117 -5.01 14.69 6.63
C ASP A 117 -5.08 15.52 5.35
N LYS A 118 -4.97 14.84 4.21
CA LYS A 118 -5.18 15.44 2.88
C LYS A 118 -5.88 14.44 1.97
N LYS A 119 -6.62 14.99 1.00
CA LYS A 119 -7.26 14.19 -0.06
C LYS A 119 -6.96 14.82 -1.41
N ARG A 120 -6.79 13.97 -2.42
CA ARG A 120 -6.60 14.40 -3.80
C ARG A 120 -7.48 13.56 -4.70
N LYS A 121 -8.19 14.20 -5.61
CA LYS A 121 -9.02 13.49 -6.58
C LYS A 121 -8.15 12.96 -7.71
N LEU A 122 -8.26 11.68 -7.97
CA LEU A 122 -7.56 10.99 -9.04
C LEU A 122 -8.54 10.06 -9.76
N TYR A 123 -8.09 9.52 -10.89
CA TYR A 123 -8.87 8.57 -11.63
C TYR A 123 -8.09 7.27 -11.81
N ASN A 124 -8.75 6.14 -11.56
CA ASN A 124 -8.23 4.83 -11.90
C ASN A 124 -9.02 4.35 -13.10
N GLY A 125 -8.46 4.55 -14.30
CA GLY A 125 -9.21 4.42 -15.53
C GLY A 125 -10.34 5.45 -15.58
N MET A 126 -11.58 4.98 -15.65
CA MET A 126 -12.76 5.84 -15.62
C MET A 126 -13.37 6.00 -14.22
N ILE A 127 -12.82 5.32 -13.23
CA ILE A 127 -13.34 5.37 -11.87
C ILE A 127 -12.74 6.57 -11.15
N LYS A 128 -13.61 7.44 -10.65
CA LYS A 128 -13.18 8.57 -9.83
C LYS A 128 -12.83 8.09 -8.45
N CYS A 129 -11.64 8.38 -8.00
CA CYS A 129 -11.12 7.98 -6.70
C CYS A 129 -10.67 9.19 -5.89
N ASP A 130 -10.54 8.99 -4.59
CA ASP A 130 -9.80 9.89 -3.72
C ASP A 130 -8.52 9.20 -3.26
N LEU A 131 -7.43 9.93 -3.29
CA LEU A 131 -6.19 9.53 -2.65
C LEU A 131 -6.21 10.11 -1.24
N PHE A 132 -6.43 9.22 -0.27
CA PHE A 132 -6.44 9.58 1.14
C PHE A 132 -5.01 9.55 1.67
N MET A 133 -4.57 10.65 2.26
CA MET A 133 -3.21 10.78 2.78
C MET A 133 -3.25 10.94 4.29
N TYR A 134 -2.50 10.08 4.96
CA TYR A 134 -2.38 10.09 6.41
C TYR A 134 -0.92 10.29 6.80
N PHE A 135 -0.69 11.25 7.67
CA PHE A 135 0.63 11.52 8.23
C PHE A 135 0.61 11.22 9.72
N LYS A 136 1.41 10.25 10.14
CA LYS A 136 1.40 9.81 11.53
C LYS A 136 2.63 10.29 12.31
#